data_d23a828796c7964f9eed0485fddfdb7d
#
_entry.id   d23a828796c7964f9eed0485fddfdb7d
#
_cell.length_a   1.000
_cell.length_b   1.000
_cell.length_c   1.000
_cell.angle_alpha   90.00
_cell.angle_beta   90.00
_cell.angle_gamma   90.00
#
_symmetry.space_group_name_H-M   'P 1'
#
loop_
_entity.id
_entity.type
_entity.pdbx_description
1 polymer ?
#
loop_
_entity_poly.entity_id
_entity_poly.type
_entity_poly.pdbx_seq_one_letter_code
_entity_poly.pdbx_strand_id
1 'polypeptide(L)'
;MKRLSATLPCLALLPLLLLSGCAGIHSLMPADPATRAQASAPARAPEPALRTADGAPIEKLPFHTGVSSATVERMAREQACQGGLGAGLVTPPGPVEVYRMQCDNGKTFMARCELRQCRGM
;
A
#
# COMPACT_ATOMS: atom_id res chain seq x y z
N MET A 1 -6.30 -47.49 21.60
CA MET A 1 -6.46 -48.63 20.65
C MET A 1 -7.22 -48.19 19.45
N LYS A 2 -6.78 -48.59 18.27
CA LYS A 2 -7.31 -48.41 16.92
C LYS A 2 -6.78 -47.18 16.16
N ARG A 3 -5.70 -47.50 15.49
CA ARG A 3 -5.17 -46.79 14.32
C ARG A 3 -6.09 -47.09 13.12
N LEU A 4 -6.43 -46.10 12.34
CA LEU A 4 -6.85 -46.30 10.96
C LEU A 4 -5.99 -45.47 10.03
N SER A 5 -5.05 -46.19 9.43
CA SER A 5 -4.33 -45.76 8.24
C SER A 5 -5.29 -45.85 7.05
N ALA A 6 -5.41 -44.80 6.29
CA ALA A 6 -6.00 -44.84 4.97
C ALA A 6 -5.03 -44.16 4.00
N THR A 7 -4.21 -44.99 3.41
CA THR A 7 -3.42 -44.73 2.21
C THR A 7 -4.35 -44.76 0.99
N LEU A 8 -4.45 -43.71 0.24
CA LEU A 8 -4.97 -43.71 -1.13
C LEU A 8 -3.89 -43.17 -2.08
N PRO A 9 -3.46 -44.00 -3.03
CA PRO A 9 -2.71 -43.54 -4.18
C PRO A 9 -3.70 -43.20 -5.29
N CYS A 10 -3.73 -42.04 -5.82
CA CYS A 10 -4.38 -41.71 -7.08
C CYS A 10 -3.45 -40.90 -7.97
N LEU A 11 -2.88 -41.67 -8.84
CA LEU A 11 -2.96 -41.61 -10.29
C LEU A 11 -2.63 -40.25 -10.92
N ALA A 12 -1.48 -40.35 -11.55
CA ALA A 12 -1.04 -39.49 -12.64
C ALA A 12 -2.11 -39.29 -13.71
N LEU A 13 -2.40 -38.08 -14.04
CA LEU A 13 -2.98 -37.67 -15.31
C LEU A 13 -2.33 -36.36 -15.74
N LEU A 14 -1.33 -36.51 -16.58
CA LEU A 14 -0.84 -35.45 -17.47
C LEU A 14 -1.95 -35.10 -18.48
N PRO A 15 -2.21 -33.86 -18.75
CA PRO A 15 -2.47 -33.43 -20.11
C PRO A 15 -1.40 -32.45 -20.60
N LEU A 16 -0.67 -32.96 -21.53
CA LEU A 16 0.08 -32.27 -22.57
C LEU A 16 -0.88 -31.34 -23.34
N LEU A 17 -0.76 -30.04 -23.20
CA LEU A 17 -1.47 -29.07 -24.03
C LEU A 17 -0.57 -27.90 -24.38
N LEU A 18 0.03 -28.08 -25.58
CA LEU A 18 0.03 -27.14 -26.71
C LEU A 18 0.53 -25.74 -26.42
N LEU A 19 1.78 -25.55 -26.83
CA LEU A 19 2.35 -24.27 -27.24
C LEU A 19 1.44 -23.62 -28.29
N SER A 20 0.77 -22.52 -27.92
CA SER A 20 0.28 -21.54 -28.87
C SER A 20 1.16 -20.31 -28.74
N GLY A 21 2.16 -20.26 -29.61
CA GLY A 21 2.94 -19.08 -29.84
C GLY A 21 2.07 -18.00 -30.46
N CYS A 22 1.80 -16.92 -29.75
CA CYS A 22 1.41 -15.65 -30.35
C CYS A 22 2.67 -14.91 -30.77
N ALA A 23 2.99 -15.05 -32.05
CA ALA A 23 3.92 -14.16 -32.73
C ALA A 23 3.28 -12.75 -32.75
N GLY A 24 3.66 -11.89 -31.80
CA GLY A 24 3.34 -10.48 -31.83
C GLY A 24 4.07 -9.83 -33.00
N ILE A 25 3.31 -9.40 -33.97
CA ILE A 25 3.77 -8.60 -35.10
C ILE A 25 4.22 -7.27 -34.52
N HIS A 26 5.54 -7.08 -34.41
CA HIS A 26 6.10 -5.74 -34.21
C HIS A 26 5.85 -4.94 -35.49
N SER A 27 4.77 -4.19 -35.52
CA SER A 27 4.61 -3.10 -36.46
C SER A 27 5.68 -2.06 -36.16
N LEU A 28 6.71 -2.08 -37.00
CA LEU A 28 7.66 -0.98 -37.12
C LEU A 28 6.89 0.21 -37.70
N MET A 29 6.28 1.00 -36.85
CA MET A 29 5.89 2.35 -37.22
C MET A 29 7.08 3.27 -36.94
N PRO A 30 7.56 4.03 -37.92
CA PRO A 30 8.53 5.07 -37.67
C PRO A 30 7.90 6.08 -36.71
N ALA A 31 8.52 6.24 -35.57
CA ALA A 31 8.14 7.26 -34.60
C ALA A 31 8.51 8.62 -35.20
N ASP A 32 7.51 9.40 -35.62
CA ASP A 32 7.66 10.80 -35.88
C ASP A 32 8.04 11.53 -34.57
N PRO A 33 9.19 12.22 -34.51
CA PRO A 33 9.63 12.88 -33.28
C PRO A 33 8.94 14.25 -33.02
N ALA A 34 7.85 14.56 -33.70
CA ALA A 34 7.33 15.92 -33.72
C ALA A 34 5.88 16.08 -33.26
N THR A 35 5.35 15.25 -32.39
CA THR A 35 4.06 15.58 -31.73
C THR A 35 3.93 14.86 -30.39
N ARG A 36 4.93 15.03 -29.52
CA ARG A 36 4.69 14.86 -28.11
C ARG A 36 4.19 16.19 -27.57
N ALA A 37 2.96 16.53 -27.96
CA ALA A 37 2.21 17.53 -27.23
C ALA A 37 2.16 17.02 -25.79
N GLN A 38 2.96 17.65 -24.94
CA GLN A 38 2.81 17.57 -23.49
C GLN A 38 1.38 18.03 -23.22
N ALA A 39 0.48 17.06 -23.02
CA ALA A 39 -0.78 17.35 -22.38
C ALA A 39 -0.39 17.86 -20.98
N SER A 40 -0.30 19.18 -20.85
CA SER A 40 -0.18 19.86 -19.57
C SER A 40 -1.38 19.40 -18.78
N ALA A 41 -1.12 18.56 -17.76
CA ALA A 41 -2.14 18.22 -16.80
C ALA A 41 -2.79 19.51 -16.33
N PRO A 42 -4.12 19.64 -16.27
CA PRO A 42 -4.77 20.85 -15.84
C PRO A 42 -4.19 21.23 -14.48
N ALA A 43 -3.67 22.45 -14.39
CA ALA A 43 -3.11 22.99 -13.16
C ALA A 43 -4.19 22.83 -12.08
N ARG A 44 -3.92 21.94 -11.11
CA ARG A 44 -4.81 21.72 -9.97
C ARG A 44 -5.01 23.07 -9.31
N ALA A 45 -6.26 23.51 -9.21
CA ALA A 45 -6.60 24.73 -8.51
C ALA A 45 -5.93 24.69 -7.12
N PRO A 46 -5.31 25.77 -6.65
CA PRO A 46 -4.67 25.78 -5.35
C PRO A 46 -5.72 25.42 -4.28
N GLU A 47 -5.51 24.30 -3.59
CA GLU A 47 -6.35 23.92 -2.45
C GLU A 47 -6.25 25.02 -1.40
N PRO A 48 -7.37 25.44 -0.79
CA PRO A 48 -7.34 26.45 0.25
C PRO A 48 -6.40 25.99 1.37
N ALA A 49 -5.32 26.72 1.56
CA ALA A 49 -4.36 26.42 2.62
C ALA A 49 -5.04 26.60 3.98
N LEU A 50 -5.10 25.53 4.76
CA LEU A 50 -5.53 25.61 6.14
C LEU A 50 -4.58 26.51 6.92
N ARG A 51 -5.11 27.39 7.74
CA ARG A 51 -4.33 28.29 8.58
C ARG A 51 -4.68 28.07 10.05
N THR A 52 -3.72 28.29 10.91
CA THR A 52 -3.94 28.38 12.37
C THR A 52 -4.74 29.63 12.70
N ALA A 53 -5.23 29.74 13.94
CA ALA A 53 -5.92 30.93 14.43
C ALA A 53 -5.08 32.20 14.28
N ASP A 54 -3.76 32.07 14.34
CA ASP A 54 -2.79 33.17 14.20
C ASP A 54 -2.46 33.49 12.73
N GLY A 55 -3.13 32.82 11.78
CA GLY A 55 -2.94 33.03 10.34
C GLY A 55 -1.72 32.34 9.71
N ALA A 56 -0.94 31.59 10.49
CA ALA A 56 0.19 30.84 9.97
C ALA A 56 -0.29 29.66 9.11
N PRO A 57 0.39 29.31 8.01
CA PRO A 57 0.04 28.15 7.20
C PRO A 57 0.26 26.86 8.00
N ILE A 58 -0.76 25.98 8.02
CA ILE A 58 -0.60 24.64 8.57
C ILE A 58 0.13 23.80 7.54
N GLU A 59 1.35 23.39 7.87
CA GLU A 59 2.13 22.49 7.05
C GLU A 59 1.50 21.09 7.09
N LYS A 60 1.04 20.62 5.93
CA LYS A 60 0.58 19.24 5.78
C LYS A 60 1.81 18.35 5.64
N LEU A 61 2.08 17.55 6.66
CA LEU A 61 3.10 16.51 6.54
C LEU A 61 2.67 15.52 5.45
N PRO A 62 3.52 15.25 4.46
CA PRO A 62 3.23 14.28 3.42
C PRO A 62 3.08 12.89 4.06
N PHE A 63 2.13 12.10 3.53
CA PHE A 63 1.94 10.73 3.97
C PHE A 63 3.14 9.89 3.52
N HIS A 64 3.83 9.31 4.48
CA HIS A 64 4.94 8.40 4.24
C HIS A 64 4.65 7.04 4.87
N THR A 65 4.89 5.98 4.12
CA THR A 65 4.90 4.63 4.67
C THR A 65 6.27 4.32 5.27
N GLY A 66 6.29 3.66 6.42
CA GLY A 66 7.52 3.14 7.03
C GLY A 66 7.60 1.62 6.90
N VAL A 67 8.71 1.03 7.36
CA VAL A 67 8.96 -0.42 7.26
C VAL A 67 7.94 -1.26 8.03
N SER A 68 7.30 -0.70 9.06
CA SER A 68 6.33 -1.41 9.90
C SER A 68 4.87 -1.03 9.60
N SER A 69 4.58 -0.22 8.56
CA SER A 69 3.21 0.22 8.23
C SER A 69 2.23 -0.94 8.14
N ALA A 70 2.55 -2.00 7.39
CA ALA A 70 1.67 -3.17 7.25
C ALA A 70 1.41 -3.91 8.58
N THR A 71 2.40 -3.93 9.47
CA THR A 71 2.23 -4.51 10.82
C THR A 71 1.26 -3.67 11.65
N VAL A 72 1.42 -2.35 11.60
CA VAL A 72 0.56 -1.40 12.33
C VAL A 72 -0.87 -1.47 11.80
N GLU A 73 -1.08 -1.56 10.49
CA GLU A 73 -2.40 -1.71 9.88
C GLU A 73 -3.09 -3.01 10.32
N ARG A 74 -2.35 -4.11 10.43
CA ARG A 74 -2.90 -5.37 10.97
C ARG A 74 -3.34 -5.19 12.42
N MET A 75 -2.50 -4.59 13.27
CA MET A 75 -2.85 -4.30 14.67
C MET A 75 -4.06 -3.37 14.79
N ALA A 76 -4.16 -2.37 13.92
CA ALA A 76 -5.29 -1.46 13.85
C ALA A 76 -6.59 -2.20 13.53
N ARG A 77 -6.57 -3.13 12.55
CA ARG A 77 -7.73 -3.96 12.21
C ARG A 77 -8.20 -4.83 13.38
N GLU A 78 -7.29 -5.35 14.19
CA GLU A 78 -7.61 -6.12 15.41
C GLU A 78 -8.37 -5.26 16.45
N GLN A 79 -8.23 -3.93 16.36
CA GLN A 79 -8.93 -2.96 17.19
C GLN A 79 -10.07 -2.24 16.46
N ALA A 80 -10.64 -2.87 15.43
CA ALA A 80 -11.73 -2.33 14.61
C ALA A 80 -11.41 -0.96 13.98
N CYS A 81 -10.15 -0.70 13.68
CA CYS A 81 -9.69 0.44 12.92
C CYS A 81 -9.34 0.00 11.50
N GLN A 82 -10.14 0.41 10.53
CA GLN A 82 -9.95 0.13 9.11
C GLN A 82 -10.08 1.45 8.33
N GLY A 83 -9.57 1.45 7.11
CA GLY A 83 -9.78 2.52 6.16
C GLY A 83 -8.65 3.52 6.04
N GLY A 84 -8.97 4.64 5.41
CA GLY A 84 -8.06 5.73 5.16
C GLY A 84 -6.91 5.37 4.21
N LEU A 85 -5.82 6.08 4.34
CA LEU A 85 -4.59 5.90 3.56
C LEU A 85 -3.66 4.80 4.12
N GLY A 86 -4.09 4.15 5.22
CA GLY A 86 -3.26 3.20 5.95
C GLY A 86 -2.47 3.84 7.11
N ALA A 87 -1.48 3.12 7.62
CA ALA A 87 -0.63 3.60 8.71
C ALA A 87 0.54 4.44 8.18
N GLY A 88 0.46 5.75 8.40
CA GLY A 88 1.50 6.72 8.04
C GLY A 88 2.54 6.88 9.14
N LEU A 89 3.80 7.00 8.75
CA LEU A 89 4.92 7.31 9.63
C LEU A 89 4.86 8.78 10.02
N VAL A 90 4.94 9.08 11.32
CA VAL A 90 4.93 10.44 11.85
C VAL A 90 6.29 10.90 12.41
N THR A 91 7.21 9.97 12.58
CA THR A 91 8.60 10.25 12.92
C THR A 91 9.51 10.11 11.69
N PRO A 92 10.70 10.67 11.69
CA PRO A 92 11.71 10.31 10.70
C PRO A 92 11.98 8.78 10.72
N PRO A 93 12.35 8.18 9.58
CA PRO A 93 12.76 6.79 9.53
C PRO A 93 13.93 6.53 10.50
N GLY A 94 13.84 5.44 11.26
CA GLY A 94 14.87 5.13 12.26
C GLY A 94 14.59 3.85 13.04
N PRO A 95 15.39 3.57 14.08
CA PRO A 95 15.22 2.40 14.92
C PRO A 95 13.91 2.44 15.74
N VAL A 96 13.39 3.63 15.98
CA VAL A 96 12.11 3.87 16.66
C VAL A 96 11.22 4.67 15.73
N GLU A 97 10.10 4.09 15.37
CA GLU A 97 9.12 4.67 14.45
C GLU A 97 7.77 4.81 15.15
N VAL A 98 7.12 5.93 14.96
CA VAL A 98 5.74 6.16 15.41
C VAL A 98 4.85 6.27 14.21
N TYR A 99 3.73 5.56 14.25
CA TYR A 99 2.75 5.49 13.20
C TYR A 99 1.40 6.04 13.65
N ARG A 100 0.70 6.63 12.72
CA ARG A 100 -0.66 7.11 12.89
C ARG A 100 -1.53 6.59 11.74
N MET A 101 -2.70 6.05 12.07
CA MET A 101 -3.71 5.63 11.12
C MET A 101 -5.05 6.27 11.46
N GLN A 102 -5.68 6.89 10.49
CA GLN A 102 -7.03 7.41 10.62
C GLN A 102 -8.01 6.29 10.27
N CYS A 103 -8.94 5.99 11.16
CA CYS A 103 -9.95 4.96 10.95
C CYS A 103 -11.21 5.53 10.31
N ASP A 104 -11.97 4.71 9.55
CA ASP A 104 -13.24 5.13 8.92
C ASP A 104 -14.31 5.51 9.95
N ASN A 105 -14.21 4.99 11.17
CA ASN A 105 -15.09 5.34 12.28
C ASN A 105 -14.72 6.66 12.99
N GLY A 106 -13.80 7.44 12.42
CA GLY A 106 -13.34 8.72 12.95
C GLY A 106 -12.31 8.62 14.08
N LYS A 107 -11.98 7.41 14.55
CA LYS A 107 -10.93 7.21 15.55
C LYS A 107 -9.54 7.30 14.91
N THR A 108 -8.55 7.53 15.74
CA THR A 108 -7.15 7.47 15.34
C THR A 108 -6.48 6.34 16.10
N PHE A 109 -5.83 5.45 15.36
CA PHE A 109 -4.96 4.43 15.92
C PHE A 109 -3.51 4.90 15.86
N MET A 110 -2.78 4.72 16.96
CA MET A 110 -1.36 5.03 17.03
C MET A 110 -0.57 3.83 17.52
N ALA A 111 0.61 3.66 16.97
CA ALA A 111 1.53 2.60 17.38
C ALA A 111 2.97 3.09 17.36
N ARG A 112 3.75 2.58 18.30
CA ARG A 112 5.21 2.74 18.34
C ARG A 112 5.84 1.40 17.97
N CYS A 113 6.77 1.44 17.02
CA CYS A 113 7.56 0.30 16.59
C CYS A 113 9.04 0.54 16.93
N GLU A 114 9.68 -0.44 17.50
CA GLU A 114 11.10 -0.44 17.81
C GLU A 114 11.69 -1.75 17.30
N LEU A 115 12.69 -1.67 16.43
CA LEU A 115 13.29 -2.84 15.76
C LEU A 115 12.21 -3.78 15.13
N ARG A 116 11.18 -3.20 14.53
CA ARG A 116 10.00 -3.87 13.96
C ARG A 116 9.04 -4.54 14.94
N GLN A 117 9.28 -4.40 16.24
CA GLN A 117 8.32 -4.79 17.26
C GLN A 117 7.38 -3.62 17.55
N CYS A 118 6.11 -3.79 17.23
CA CYS A 118 5.12 -2.73 17.35
C CYS A 118 4.21 -2.95 18.55
N ARG A 119 3.81 -1.84 19.19
CA ARG A 119 2.80 -1.80 20.27
C ARG A 119 1.87 -0.63 20.06
N GLY A 120 0.58 -0.82 20.30
CA GLY A 120 -0.40 0.27 20.33
C GLY A 120 -0.11 1.23 21.48
N MET A 121 -0.50 2.48 21.27
CA MET A 121 -0.34 3.57 22.25
C MET A 121 -1.72 4.01 22.73
#